data_474da86550ffd326bc04bc4b3eb3e772
#
_entry.id   474da86550ffd326bc04bc4b3eb3e772
#
_cell.length_a   1.000
_cell.length_b   1.000
_cell.length_c   1.000
_cell.angle_alpha   90.00
_cell.angle_beta   90.00
_cell.angle_gamma   90.00
#
_symmetry.space_group_name_H-M   'P 1'
#
loop_
_entity.id
_entity.type
_entity.pdbx_description
1 polymer ?
#
loop_
_entity_poly.entity_id
_entity_poly.type
_entity_poly.pdbx_seq_one_letter_code
_entity_poly.pdbx_strand_id
1 'polypeptide(L)'
;TGRKPRGQRVARSRFIDPMIMIADRPAVVEDRAVPGHWEGDLIIGAGGRSAIGTLVERTTRYVMLLHLPDGHGAVAVRDALVEAIMTLPQHLRGSLTWDQGSEMAGHRSFSIATDCPVYFCDPGSPWQRGTNENTNGLLRQYFPKGADLSVYGREELELVAHRLNCRP
;
A
#
# COMPACT_ATOMS: atom_id res chain seq x y z
N THR A 1 11.58 13.44 46.05
CA THR A 1 11.01 12.34 45.26
C THR A 1 11.01 12.72 43.79
N GLY A 2 12.21 12.55 43.15
CA GLY A 2 12.36 12.82 41.74
C GLY A 2 11.66 11.74 40.88
N ARG A 3 10.73 12.16 39.98
CA ARG A 3 10.26 11.29 38.91
C ARG A 3 11.46 10.92 38.04
N LYS A 4 11.75 9.64 37.96
CA LYS A 4 12.72 9.13 36.96
C LYS A 4 12.22 9.50 35.57
N PRO A 5 13.07 10.05 34.69
CA PRO A 5 12.69 10.31 33.32
C PRO A 5 12.22 8.99 32.67
N ARG A 6 11.06 9.00 32.06
CA ARG A 6 10.61 7.88 31.22
C ARG A 6 11.67 7.69 30.13
N GLY A 7 12.42 6.60 30.22
CA GLY A 7 13.33 6.21 29.16
C GLY A 7 12.56 6.20 27.84
N GLN A 8 13.12 6.82 26.82
CA GLN A 8 12.60 6.72 25.46
C GLN A 8 12.40 5.24 25.17
N ARG A 9 11.14 4.82 25.02
CA ARG A 9 10.82 3.51 24.49
C ARG A 9 11.34 3.51 23.07
N VAL A 10 12.47 2.85 22.82
CA VAL A 10 12.89 2.49 21.47
C VAL A 10 11.74 1.66 20.89
N ALA A 11 11.05 2.20 19.88
CA ALA A 11 10.01 1.47 19.20
C ALA A 11 10.63 0.17 18.66
N ARG A 12 10.18 -0.98 19.18
CA ARG A 12 10.60 -2.27 18.65
C ARG A 12 10.15 -2.31 17.19
N SER A 13 11.07 -2.58 16.29
CA SER A 13 10.76 -2.80 14.89
C SER A 13 9.68 -3.90 14.80
N ARG A 14 8.57 -3.59 14.14
CA ARG A 14 7.47 -4.52 13.92
C ARG A 14 7.87 -5.67 13.00
N PHE A 15 8.88 -5.47 12.19
CA PHE A 15 9.39 -6.42 11.21
C PHE A 15 10.80 -6.85 11.56
N ILE A 16 11.18 -8.05 11.09
CA ILE A 16 12.57 -8.54 11.20
C ILE A 16 13.49 -7.64 10.38
N ASP A 17 13.06 -7.23 9.18
CA ASP A 17 13.83 -6.36 8.32
C ASP A 17 13.62 -4.88 8.69
N PRO A 18 14.68 -4.05 8.65
CA PRO A 18 14.57 -2.63 8.97
C PRO A 18 13.60 -1.90 8.02
N MET A 19 12.76 -1.04 8.60
CA MET A 19 11.88 -0.15 7.86
C MET A 19 12.59 1.17 7.54
N ILE A 20 12.41 1.67 6.30
CA ILE A 20 12.76 3.05 5.97
C ILE A 20 11.49 3.88 6.17
N MET A 21 11.56 4.84 7.07
CA MET A 21 10.41 5.66 7.41
C MET A 21 10.16 6.75 6.38
N ILE A 22 8.92 7.23 6.32
CA ILE A 22 8.50 8.27 5.37
C ILE A 22 9.33 9.57 5.52
N ALA A 23 9.83 9.87 6.72
CA ALA A 23 10.68 11.03 6.97
C ALA A 23 12.00 10.97 6.18
N ASP A 24 12.49 9.79 5.86
CA ASP A 24 13.72 9.55 5.11
C ASP A 24 13.46 9.38 3.60
N ARG A 25 12.22 9.56 3.16
CA ARG A 25 11.82 9.47 1.77
C ARG A 25 12.36 10.67 0.98
N PRO A 26 12.92 10.46 -0.23
CA PRO A 26 13.42 11.57 -1.04
C PRO A 26 12.37 12.65 -1.33
N ALA A 27 12.79 13.91 -1.36
CA ALA A 27 11.91 15.05 -1.58
C ALA A 27 11.12 14.97 -2.91
N VAL A 28 11.67 14.33 -3.93
CA VAL A 28 11.00 14.13 -5.22
C VAL A 28 9.66 13.38 -5.10
N VAL A 29 9.52 12.53 -4.10
CA VAL A 29 8.27 11.80 -3.83
C VAL A 29 7.20 12.73 -3.31
N GLU A 30 7.57 13.72 -2.49
CA GLU A 30 6.65 14.73 -1.92
C GLU A 30 6.12 15.66 -3.00
N ASP A 31 6.93 16.01 -3.98
CA ASP A 31 6.64 17.02 -5.01
C ASP A 31 5.52 16.61 -5.97
N ARG A 32 5.23 15.31 -6.10
CA ARG A 32 4.23 14.77 -7.04
C ARG A 32 4.39 15.23 -8.49
N ALA A 33 5.56 15.74 -8.85
CA ALA A 33 5.85 16.21 -10.19
C ALA A 33 6.29 15.09 -11.13
N VAL A 34 6.95 14.06 -10.58
CA VAL A 34 7.48 12.93 -11.33
C VAL A 34 6.66 11.67 -11.02
N PRO A 35 6.03 11.04 -12.05
CA PRO A 35 5.32 9.78 -11.86
C PRO A 35 6.24 8.63 -11.44
N GLY A 36 5.65 7.61 -10.81
CA GLY A 36 6.36 6.40 -10.41
C GLY A 36 6.41 6.18 -8.90
N HIS A 37 5.76 7.05 -8.12
CA HIS A 37 5.68 6.93 -6.67
C HIS A 37 4.27 6.56 -6.26
N TRP A 38 4.15 5.42 -5.58
CA TRP A 38 2.88 4.77 -5.28
C TRP A 38 2.56 4.79 -3.80
N GLU A 39 1.28 4.88 -3.49
CA GLU A 39 0.73 4.64 -2.16
C GLU A 39 -0.08 3.35 -2.19
N GLY A 40 0.07 2.51 -1.19
CA GLY A 40 -0.63 1.25 -1.12
C GLY A 40 -1.40 1.03 0.18
N ASP A 41 -2.44 0.22 0.11
CA ASP A 41 -3.28 -0.16 1.23
C ASP A 41 -4.07 -1.43 0.92
N LEU A 42 -4.79 -1.95 1.92
CA LEU A 42 -5.78 -3.00 1.75
C LEU A 42 -7.18 -2.46 2.03
N ILE A 43 -8.13 -2.85 1.20
CA ILE A 43 -9.55 -2.79 1.53
C ILE A 43 -9.92 -4.14 2.13
N ILE A 44 -10.41 -4.12 3.35
CA ILE A 44 -10.75 -5.34 4.10
C ILE A 44 -12.25 -5.63 3.98
N GLY A 45 -12.57 -6.88 3.73
CA GLY A 45 -13.94 -7.39 3.62
C GLY A 45 -14.51 -7.89 4.93
N ALA A 46 -15.66 -8.55 4.84
CA ALA A 46 -16.42 -9.06 5.99
C ALA A 46 -15.55 -9.92 6.93
N GLY A 47 -15.55 -9.56 8.20
CA GLY A 47 -14.85 -10.30 9.25
C GLY A 47 -13.33 -10.39 9.08
N GLY A 48 -12.72 -9.52 8.27
CA GLY A 48 -11.29 -9.53 8.01
C GLY A 48 -10.80 -10.72 7.18
N ARG A 49 -11.70 -11.50 6.59
CA ARG A 49 -11.38 -12.77 5.89
C ARG A 49 -10.90 -12.56 4.47
N SER A 50 -11.31 -11.49 3.84
CA SER A 50 -10.95 -11.16 2.46
C SER A 50 -10.40 -9.75 2.37
N ALA A 51 -9.65 -9.47 1.31
CA ALA A 51 -9.12 -8.15 1.05
C ALA A 51 -8.86 -7.94 -0.44
N ILE A 52 -8.80 -6.68 -0.83
CA ILE A 52 -8.31 -6.23 -2.13
C ILE A 52 -7.17 -5.26 -1.86
N GLY A 53 -6.02 -5.48 -2.49
CA GLY A 53 -4.90 -4.55 -2.43
C GLY A 53 -5.14 -3.37 -3.37
N THR A 54 -4.75 -2.18 -2.93
CA THR A 54 -4.87 -0.96 -3.72
C THR A 54 -3.52 -0.30 -3.89
N LEU A 55 -3.20 0.07 -5.12
CA LEU A 55 -2.02 0.87 -5.46
C LEU A 55 -2.48 2.11 -6.19
N VAL A 56 -2.07 3.28 -5.72
CA VAL A 56 -2.41 4.56 -6.35
C VAL A 56 -1.14 5.35 -6.63
N GLU A 57 -0.96 5.76 -7.87
CA GLU A 57 0.17 6.60 -8.27
C GLU A 57 -0.09 8.04 -7.86
N ARG A 58 0.89 8.66 -7.19
CA ARG A 58 0.73 9.94 -6.49
C ARG A 58 0.51 11.13 -7.42
N THR A 59 1.11 11.11 -8.61
CA THR A 59 1.03 12.22 -9.57
C THR A 59 -0.25 12.16 -10.40
N THR A 60 -0.53 10.99 -10.97
CA THR A 60 -1.63 10.78 -11.93
C THR A 60 -2.91 10.27 -11.30
N ARG A 61 -2.82 9.75 -10.07
CA ARG A 61 -3.88 9.02 -9.37
C ARG A 61 -4.31 7.73 -10.06
N TYR A 62 -3.46 7.20 -10.93
CA TYR A 62 -3.69 5.91 -11.57
C TYR A 62 -3.81 4.80 -10.53
N VAL A 63 -4.79 3.93 -10.70
CA VAL A 63 -5.14 2.87 -9.74
C VAL A 63 -4.81 1.52 -10.33
N MET A 64 -4.15 0.67 -9.53
CA MET A 64 -4.07 -0.77 -9.76
C MET A 64 -4.69 -1.49 -8.57
N LEU A 65 -5.45 -2.55 -8.83
CA LEU A 65 -6.06 -3.39 -7.81
C LEU A 65 -5.38 -4.74 -7.77
N LEU A 66 -5.08 -5.23 -6.56
CA LEU A 66 -4.43 -6.52 -6.35
C LEU A 66 -5.48 -7.58 -6.01
N HIS A 67 -5.52 -8.64 -6.79
CA HIS A 67 -6.33 -9.82 -6.50
C HIS A 67 -5.62 -10.68 -5.45
N LEU A 68 -6.27 -10.94 -4.33
CA LEU A 68 -5.74 -11.69 -3.18
C LEU A 68 -6.63 -12.90 -2.87
N PRO A 69 -6.70 -13.92 -3.75
CA PRO A 69 -7.63 -15.06 -3.58
C PRO A 69 -7.26 -15.95 -2.41
N ASP A 70 -5.98 -15.99 -2.02
CA ASP A 70 -5.45 -16.85 -0.95
C ASP A 70 -5.28 -16.12 0.39
N GLY A 71 -5.98 -14.98 0.55
CA GLY A 71 -5.90 -14.17 1.75
C GLY A 71 -4.93 -13.01 1.65
N HIS A 72 -4.75 -12.28 2.75
CA HIS A 72 -3.95 -11.07 2.80
C HIS A 72 -2.77 -11.16 3.79
N GLY A 73 -2.20 -12.34 3.95
CA GLY A 73 -0.95 -12.55 4.67
C GLY A 73 0.25 -11.95 3.93
N ALA A 74 1.39 -11.87 4.60
CA ALA A 74 2.58 -11.21 4.07
C ALA A 74 3.09 -11.81 2.75
N VAL A 75 3.04 -13.12 2.61
CA VAL A 75 3.49 -13.81 1.37
C VAL A 75 2.54 -13.50 0.21
N ALA A 76 1.24 -13.61 0.42
CA ALA A 76 0.24 -13.34 -0.61
C ALA A 76 0.30 -11.88 -1.09
N VAL A 77 0.43 -10.94 -0.18
CA VAL A 77 0.54 -9.50 -0.50
C VAL A 77 1.85 -9.21 -1.23
N ARG A 78 2.97 -9.75 -0.76
CA ARG A 78 4.26 -9.61 -1.43
C ARG A 78 4.19 -10.09 -2.87
N ASP A 79 3.67 -11.29 -3.11
CA ASP A 79 3.62 -11.89 -4.44
C ASP A 79 2.71 -11.09 -5.39
N ALA A 80 1.57 -10.63 -4.91
CA ALA A 80 0.67 -9.78 -5.69
C ALA A 80 1.30 -8.42 -6.02
N LEU A 81 2.01 -7.81 -5.07
CA LEU A 81 2.74 -6.56 -5.29
C LEU A 81 3.86 -6.71 -6.31
N VAL A 82 4.65 -7.77 -6.22
CA VAL A 82 5.70 -8.06 -7.20
C VAL A 82 5.11 -8.20 -8.60
N GLU A 83 4.06 -8.99 -8.75
CA GLU A 83 3.39 -9.17 -10.04
C GLU A 83 2.91 -7.83 -10.61
N ALA A 84 2.22 -7.03 -9.83
CA ALA A 84 1.67 -5.75 -10.27
C ALA A 84 2.77 -4.74 -10.65
N ILE A 85 3.76 -4.56 -9.81
CA ILE A 85 4.83 -3.58 -10.03
C ILE A 85 5.71 -3.99 -11.23
N MET A 86 5.92 -5.28 -11.43
CA MET A 86 6.70 -5.77 -12.57
C MET A 86 6.01 -5.59 -13.92
N THR A 87 4.72 -5.29 -13.96
CA THR A 87 4.03 -4.89 -15.20
C THR A 87 4.40 -3.47 -15.65
N LEU A 88 4.97 -2.68 -14.76
CA LEU A 88 5.34 -1.29 -15.03
C LEU A 88 6.75 -1.18 -15.62
N PRO A 89 7.00 -0.19 -16.50
CA PRO A 89 8.36 0.14 -16.89
C PRO A 89 9.17 0.63 -15.68
N GLN A 90 10.48 0.46 -15.72
CA GLN A 90 11.38 0.74 -14.59
C GLN A 90 11.23 2.16 -14.03
N HIS A 91 11.05 3.16 -14.90
CA HIS A 91 10.89 4.55 -14.45
C HIS A 91 9.60 4.82 -13.67
N LEU A 92 8.62 3.90 -13.70
CA LEU A 92 7.39 3.98 -12.92
C LEU A 92 7.42 3.12 -11.64
N ARG A 93 8.57 2.57 -11.29
CA ARG A 93 8.81 1.80 -10.06
C ARG A 93 9.66 2.60 -9.07
N GLY A 94 9.34 3.88 -8.87
CA GLY A 94 10.18 4.79 -8.09
C GLY A 94 10.12 4.57 -6.59
N SER A 95 8.95 4.31 -6.03
CA SER A 95 8.75 3.98 -4.63
C SER A 95 7.35 3.45 -4.35
N LEU A 96 7.21 2.77 -3.21
CA LEU A 96 5.94 2.37 -2.63
C LEU A 96 5.88 2.84 -1.18
N THR A 97 4.82 3.53 -0.80
CA THR A 97 4.57 3.95 0.58
C THR A 97 3.39 3.17 1.14
N TRP A 98 3.56 2.61 2.32
CA TRP A 98 2.56 1.78 3.00
C TRP A 98 2.53 2.10 4.49
N ASP A 99 1.52 1.63 5.20
CA ASP A 99 1.54 1.66 6.66
C ASP A 99 2.33 0.48 7.24
N GLN A 100 2.41 0.40 8.57
CA GLN A 100 3.15 -0.66 9.25
C GLN A 100 2.30 -1.92 9.47
N GLY A 101 1.33 -2.20 8.60
CA GLY A 101 0.53 -3.42 8.67
C GLY A 101 1.36 -4.70 8.51
N SER A 102 0.95 -5.77 9.17
CA SER A 102 1.66 -7.05 9.16
C SER A 102 1.75 -7.67 7.75
N GLU A 103 0.85 -7.30 6.84
CA GLU A 103 0.88 -7.70 5.44
C GLU A 103 2.14 -7.25 4.71
N MET A 104 2.84 -6.25 5.23
CA MET A 104 4.09 -5.73 4.66
C MET A 104 5.37 -6.34 5.28
N ALA A 105 5.26 -7.42 6.03
CA ALA A 105 6.43 -8.11 6.58
C ALA A 105 7.42 -8.61 5.50
N GLY A 106 6.94 -8.85 4.28
CA GLY A 106 7.76 -9.23 3.13
C GLY A 106 8.34 -8.07 2.32
N HIS A 107 8.35 -6.84 2.84
CA HIS A 107 8.75 -5.64 2.11
C HIS A 107 10.17 -5.69 1.54
N ARG A 108 11.13 -6.30 2.25
CA ARG A 108 12.51 -6.43 1.75
C ARG A 108 12.59 -7.36 0.54
N SER A 109 11.93 -8.49 0.60
CA SER A 109 11.84 -9.44 -0.52
C SER A 109 11.18 -8.79 -1.75
N PHE A 110 10.14 -7.99 -1.54
CA PHE A 110 9.51 -7.18 -2.59
C PHE A 110 10.51 -6.19 -3.20
N SER A 111 11.20 -5.41 -2.38
CA SER A 111 12.16 -4.40 -2.86
C SER A 111 13.32 -5.02 -3.65
N ILE A 112 13.82 -6.17 -3.22
CA ILE A 112 14.87 -6.90 -3.93
C ILE A 112 14.36 -7.39 -5.30
N ALA A 113 13.16 -7.95 -5.35
CA ALA A 113 12.59 -8.50 -6.57
C ALA A 113 12.23 -7.44 -7.61
N THR A 114 11.85 -6.24 -7.19
CA THR A 114 11.29 -5.19 -8.05
C THR A 114 12.20 -3.99 -8.25
N ASP A 115 13.25 -3.87 -7.45
CA ASP A 115 14.09 -2.66 -7.35
C ASP A 115 13.27 -1.39 -7.03
N CYS A 116 12.18 -1.57 -6.27
CA CYS A 116 11.28 -0.51 -5.84
C CYS A 116 11.40 -0.34 -4.32
N PRO A 117 11.93 0.78 -3.82
CA PRO A 117 12.05 0.99 -2.38
C PRO A 117 10.69 1.16 -1.72
N VAL A 118 10.58 0.69 -0.48
CA VAL A 118 9.36 0.79 0.34
C VAL A 118 9.61 1.75 1.49
N TYR A 119 8.70 2.70 1.67
CA TYR A 119 8.69 3.65 2.78
C TYR A 119 7.46 3.43 3.65
N PHE A 120 7.64 3.56 4.96
CA PHE A 120 6.59 3.33 5.93
C PHE A 120 6.09 4.63 6.56
N CYS A 121 4.76 4.77 6.62
CA CYS A 121 4.11 5.84 7.35
C CYS A 121 4.34 5.70 8.86
N ASP A 122 4.29 6.83 9.56
CA ASP A 122 4.25 6.82 11.01
C ASP A 122 2.94 6.20 11.50
N PRO A 123 2.94 5.50 12.65
CA PRO A 123 1.72 4.94 13.20
C PRO A 123 0.63 6.01 13.41
N GLY A 124 -0.62 5.68 13.02
CA GLY A 124 -1.77 6.56 13.21
C GLY A 124 -1.75 7.84 12.38
N SER A 125 -1.05 7.84 11.24
CA SER A 125 -0.86 9.01 10.38
C SER A 125 -1.46 8.79 8.97
N PRO A 126 -2.79 8.59 8.84
CA PRO A 126 -3.43 8.28 7.57
C PRO A 126 -3.26 9.39 6.51
N TRP A 127 -3.13 10.65 6.94
CA TRP A 127 -2.87 11.77 6.02
C TRP A 127 -1.58 11.65 5.21
N GLN A 128 -0.63 10.82 5.63
CA GLN A 128 0.60 10.54 4.89
C GLN A 128 0.35 9.73 3.62
N ARG A 129 -0.85 9.18 3.44
CA ARG A 129 -1.32 8.46 2.25
C ARG A 129 -2.66 9.01 1.76
N GLY A 130 -2.79 10.32 1.70
CA GLY A 130 -4.04 10.99 1.35
C GLY A 130 -4.60 10.61 -0.03
N THR A 131 -3.73 10.38 -1.02
CA THR A 131 -4.14 9.94 -2.36
C THR A 131 -4.76 8.55 -2.33
N ASN A 132 -4.17 7.65 -1.56
CA ASN A 132 -4.70 6.29 -1.39
C ASN A 132 -6.04 6.29 -0.63
N GLU A 133 -6.17 7.08 0.42
CA GLU A 133 -7.40 7.20 1.20
C GLU A 133 -8.57 7.72 0.35
N ASN A 134 -8.33 8.76 -0.44
CA ASN A 134 -9.35 9.29 -1.35
C ASN A 134 -9.82 8.22 -2.35
N THR A 135 -8.90 7.46 -2.90
CA THR A 135 -9.20 6.38 -3.83
C THR A 135 -9.96 5.25 -3.15
N ASN A 136 -9.59 4.88 -1.93
CA ASN A 136 -10.32 3.86 -1.16
C ASN A 136 -11.77 4.29 -0.90
N GLY A 137 -12.01 5.57 -0.66
CA GLY A 137 -13.36 6.12 -0.54
C GLY A 137 -14.19 5.92 -1.80
N LEU A 138 -13.61 6.13 -2.98
CA LEU A 138 -14.26 5.86 -4.26
C LEU A 138 -14.50 4.36 -4.51
N LEU A 139 -13.52 3.53 -4.13
CA LEU A 139 -13.61 2.08 -4.28
C LEU A 139 -14.72 1.46 -3.42
N ARG A 140 -15.06 2.07 -2.29
CA ARG A 140 -16.16 1.63 -1.43
C ARG A 140 -17.54 1.72 -2.09
N GLN A 141 -17.68 2.44 -3.18
CA GLN A 141 -18.90 2.42 -4.01
C GLN A 141 -19.05 1.09 -4.76
N TYR A 142 -17.94 0.43 -5.11
CA TYR A 142 -17.91 -0.88 -5.76
C TYR A 142 -17.78 -2.02 -4.76
N PHE A 143 -17.11 -1.78 -3.66
CA PHE A 143 -16.77 -2.76 -2.63
C PHE A 143 -17.21 -2.25 -1.25
N PRO A 144 -18.51 -2.36 -0.92
CA PRO A 144 -19.04 -1.82 0.34
C PRO A 144 -18.39 -2.43 1.57
N LYS A 145 -18.30 -1.67 2.65
CA LYS A 145 -17.86 -2.19 3.95
C LYS A 145 -18.74 -3.38 4.37
N GLY A 146 -18.13 -4.41 4.90
CA GLY A 146 -18.83 -5.60 5.35
C GLY A 146 -19.20 -6.59 4.24
N ALA A 147 -18.87 -6.30 2.98
CA ALA A 147 -19.04 -7.25 1.89
C ALA A 147 -17.94 -8.31 1.90
N ASP A 148 -18.27 -9.51 1.40
CA ASP A 148 -17.27 -10.54 1.10
C ASP A 148 -16.56 -10.17 -0.21
N LEU A 149 -15.29 -9.79 -0.11
CA LEU A 149 -14.49 -9.36 -1.26
C LEU A 149 -13.90 -10.53 -2.05
N SER A 150 -13.96 -11.75 -1.51
CA SER A 150 -13.45 -12.95 -2.18
C SER A 150 -14.26 -13.34 -3.43
N VAL A 151 -15.47 -12.81 -3.58
CA VAL A 151 -16.34 -13.07 -4.74
C VAL A 151 -15.87 -12.37 -6.02
N TYR A 152 -14.99 -11.38 -5.90
CA TYR A 152 -14.49 -10.61 -7.05
C TYR A 152 -13.22 -11.27 -7.61
N GLY A 153 -13.27 -11.62 -8.90
CA GLY A 153 -12.14 -12.14 -9.63
C GLY A 153 -11.25 -11.04 -10.20
N ARG A 154 -10.10 -11.43 -10.74
CA ARG A 154 -9.12 -10.52 -11.34
C ARG A 154 -9.73 -9.63 -12.43
N GLU A 155 -10.56 -10.19 -13.31
CA GLU A 155 -11.19 -9.44 -14.40
C GLU A 155 -12.13 -8.34 -13.89
N GLU A 156 -12.89 -8.63 -12.84
CA GLU A 156 -13.79 -7.65 -12.21
C GLU A 156 -13.01 -6.51 -11.55
N LEU A 157 -11.88 -6.83 -10.90
CA LEU A 157 -11.00 -5.82 -10.32
C LEU A 157 -10.37 -4.94 -11.40
N GLU A 158 -9.91 -5.53 -12.50
CA GLU A 158 -9.35 -4.79 -13.63
C GLU A 158 -10.40 -3.85 -14.25
N LEU A 159 -11.65 -4.28 -14.35
CA LEU A 159 -12.74 -3.46 -14.85
C LEU A 159 -13.02 -2.25 -13.96
N VAL A 160 -13.03 -2.44 -12.64
CA VAL A 160 -13.22 -1.34 -11.68
C VAL A 160 -12.06 -0.36 -11.76
N ALA A 161 -10.83 -0.85 -11.77
CA ALA A 161 -9.64 -0.01 -11.91
C ALA A 161 -9.69 0.81 -13.21
N HIS A 162 -10.06 0.19 -14.32
CA HIS A 162 -10.22 0.87 -15.61
C HIS A 162 -11.25 2.02 -15.53
N ARG A 163 -12.39 1.77 -14.91
CA ARG A 163 -13.44 2.81 -14.74
C ARG A 163 -12.93 4.01 -13.95
N LEU A 164 -12.17 3.76 -12.88
CA LEU A 164 -11.57 4.84 -12.08
C LEU A 164 -10.49 5.60 -12.86
N ASN A 165 -9.66 4.89 -13.63
CA ASN A 165 -8.58 5.48 -14.41
C ASN A 165 -9.07 6.30 -15.61
N CYS A 166 -10.27 6.06 -16.08
CA CYS A 166 -10.92 6.81 -17.17
C CYS A 166 -11.75 8.01 -16.70
N ARG A 167 -11.82 8.28 -15.40
CA ARG A 167 -12.48 9.47 -14.89
C ARG A 167 -11.66 10.72 -15.23
N PRO A 168 -12.32 11.82 -15.64
CA PRO A 168 -11.64 13.08 -15.85
C PRO A 168 -11.10 13.70 -14.54
#